data_07cfcee0f8b76bb007e0bd928ad46fe6
#
_entry.id   07cfcee0f8b76bb007e0bd928ad46fe6
#
_cell.length_a   1.000
_cell.length_b   1.000
_cell.length_c   1.000
_cell.angle_alpha   90.00
_cell.angle_beta   90.00
_cell.angle_gamma   90.00
#
_symmetry.space_group_name_H-M   'P 1'
#
loop_
_entity.id
_entity.type
_entity.pdbx_description
1 polymer ?
#
loop_
_entity_poly.entity_id
_entity_poly.type
_entity_poly.pdbx_seq_one_letter_code
_entity_poly.pdbx_strand_id
1 'polypeptide(L)'
;MFSQVAIKEFSEGKESSEAFSKDLAEASTKEAAREFIKLPNTVLAAAVGLVYFLAALLSYGLALQSEGLAVFWPASGVSSGILIALGSRARWPVVSGVIVAVVADHLIMADPLRVGITFALSDAAEALIIAGLIERYLGAEFSLDRLSHVLGMLAAAVIGTCMSGVGGVVASVLRRPPTVSILTIWHHWVASNTIGFIAIAPLLIGLAAARRQQPRGSELVENVVALMTLAGMTGLIISLSQERWETVVPIAWLSPMLLWLAARCRPVFAAAGAFIVSITIVCTTVFGIGHFGDPSLQIYDRILGAQASILVVALSAYVLAALFAERRDSEARLASSNMMLQREQNNKLMNLEAVTASISHEVRQPLTGIVASGSALLRFLGATPPKLEKARSATEGMIAAAHRASQILDDIRNLFGTTESARGPVDVNDLALSVLRTLDGRLKNHKITTRVALKAGLPPVMGHSGQLQEVLVNLIQNAVDAMDTTENDSRLLKVRTERNGSDAISIEIEDTGPGIDPKKSNNIFDAFFTTKSHGIGLGLAICRMIIERHDGQLVASSANPQGAVFGILLPQMKLHP
;
A
#
# COMPACT_ATOMS: atom_id res chain seq x y z
N MET A 1 20.15 29.70 11.29
CA MET A 1 20.80 28.37 11.30
C MET A 1 19.91 27.28 11.94
N PHE A 2 18.98 27.61 12.85
CA PHE A 2 18.09 26.63 13.48
C PHE A 2 16.81 26.31 12.70
N SER A 3 16.37 27.16 11.75
CA SER A 3 15.18 26.91 10.94
C SER A 3 15.38 25.83 9.86
N GLN A 4 16.60 25.62 9.39
CA GLN A 4 16.91 24.57 8.42
C GLN A 4 16.88 23.16 9.01
N VAL A 5 17.10 23.00 10.30
CA VAL A 5 17.12 21.69 10.98
C VAL A 5 15.70 21.17 11.18
N ALA A 6 14.76 22.00 11.62
CA ALA A 6 13.38 21.57 11.88
C ALA A 6 12.58 21.25 10.61
N ILE A 7 12.82 21.97 9.50
CA ILE A 7 12.16 21.71 8.21
C ILE A 7 12.78 20.50 7.52
N LYS A 8 14.08 20.29 7.68
CA LYS A 8 14.78 19.11 7.17
C LYS A 8 14.35 17.84 7.92
N GLU A 9 14.20 17.92 9.24
CA GLU A 9 13.69 16.80 10.05
C GLU A 9 12.23 16.44 9.73
N PHE A 10 11.38 17.39 9.32
CA PHE A 10 9.96 17.11 9.02
C PHE A 10 9.73 16.61 7.59
N SER A 11 10.48 17.09 6.59
CA SER A 11 10.45 16.51 5.23
C SER A 11 11.15 15.15 5.18
N GLU A 12 12.29 15.02 5.88
CA GLU A 12 12.98 13.74 6.08
C GLU A 12 12.15 12.78 6.95
N GLY A 13 11.34 13.26 7.90
CA GLY A 13 10.43 12.46 8.73
C GLY A 13 9.27 11.85 7.96
N LYS A 14 8.75 12.51 6.93
CA LYS A 14 7.65 11.98 6.11
C LYS A 14 8.17 11.06 5.01
N GLU A 15 9.26 11.42 4.35
CA GLU A 15 9.97 10.54 3.42
C GLU A 15 10.62 9.34 4.15
N SER A 16 11.16 9.55 5.35
CA SER A 16 11.70 8.46 6.17
C SER A 16 10.62 7.55 6.75
N SER A 17 9.41 8.04 7.05
CA SER A 17 8.30 7.19 7.50
C SER A 17 7.73 6.34 6.37
N GLU A 18 7.63 6.86 5.14
CA GLU A 18 7.23 6.08 3.97
C GLU A 18 8.36 5.14 3.50
N ALA A 19 9.61 5.59 3.50
CA ALA A 19 10.78 4.78 3.23
C ALA A 19 10.98 3.71 4.32
N PHE A 20 10.81 4.04 5.59
CA PHE A 20 10.90 3.11 6.71
C PHE A 20 9.76 2.09 6.73
N SER A 21 8.54 2.48 6.35
CA SER A 21 7.41 1.57 6.15
C SER A 21 7.66 0.62 4.96
N LYS A 22 8.27 1.12 3.90
CA LYS A 22 8.64 0.33 2.71
C LYS A 22 9.84 -0.58 3.00
N ASP A 23 10.84 -0.09 3.71
CA ASP A 23 12.00 -0.87 4.17
C ASP A 23 11.62 -1.92 5.22
N LEU A 24 10.66 -1.64 6.13
CA LEU A 24 10.12 -2.63 7.06
C LEU A 24 9.30 -3.71 6.34
N ALA A 25 8.52 -3.35 5.34
CA ALA A 25 7.80 -4.30 4.50
C ALA A 25 8.77 -5.14 3.65
N GLU A 26 9.81 -4.52 3.07
CA GLU A 26 10.88 -5.22 2.35
C GLU A 26 11.78 -6.06 3.27
N ALA A 27 12.06 -5.60 4.48
CA ALA A 27 12.85 -6.36 5.47
C ALA A 27 12.05 -7.56 6.01
N SER A 28 10.74 -7.38 6.30
CA SER A 28 9.83 -8.47 6.69
C SER A 28 9.67 -9.51 5.59
N THR A 29 9.56 -9.10 4.31
CA THR A 29 9.52 -10.02 3.17
C THR A 29 10.86 -10.70 2.91
N LYS A 30 11.99 -10.00 3.09
CA LYS A 30 13.33 -10.58 2.98
C LYS A 30 13.64 -11.54 4.15
N GLU A 31 13.15 -11.28 5.34
CA GLU A 31 13.33 -12.13 6.51
C GLU A 31 12.46 -13.40 6.44
N ALA A 32 11.20 -13.29 6.00
CA ALA A 32 10.32 -14.42 5.71
C ALA A 32 10.86 -15.30 4.56
N ALA A 33 11.52 -14.70 3.55
CA ALA A 33 12.22 -15.44 2.50
C ALA A 33 13.53 -16.08 3.00
N ARG A 34 14.15 -15.53 4.05
CA ARG A 34 15.39 -16.07 4.65
C ARG A 34 15.18 -17.30 5.53
N GLU A 35 14.00 -17.47 6.12
CA GLU A 35 13.69 -18.63 6.96
C GLU A 35 13.43 -19.91 6.16
N PHE A 36 13.17 -19.82 4.86
CA PHE A 36 12.64 -20.93 4.09
C PHE A 36 13.66 -21.99 3.69
N ILE A 37 14.98 -21.72 3.70
CA ILE A 37 15.97 -22.76 3.36
C ILE A 37 17.26 -22.58 4.16
N LYS A 38 17.28 -23.13 5.34
CA LYS A 38 18.52 -23.48 6.06
C LYS A 38 19.09 -24.85 5.58
N LEU A 39 18.55 -25.42 4.49
CA LEU A 39 19.09 -26.67 3.95
C LEU A 39 20.42 -26.39 3.22
N PRO A 40 21.48 -27.17 3.48
CA PRO A 40 22.69 -27.13 2.68
C PRO A 40 22.38 -27.36 1.20
N ASN A 41 23.06 -26.68 0.30
CA ASN A 41 22.85 -26.79 -1.15
C ASN A 41 22.93 -28.25 -1.64
N THR A 42 23.75 -29.07 -1.04
CA THR A 42 23.88 -30.50 -1.34
C THR A 42 22.63 -31.29 -0.98
N VAL A 43 22.00 -31.00 0.15
CA VAL A 43 20.74 -31.65 0.58
C VAL A 43 19.59 -31.23 -0.32
N LEU A 44 19.55 -29.95 -0.70
CA LEU A 44 18.53 -29.46 -1.65
C LEU A 44 18.71 -30.11 -3.02
N ALA A 45 19.95 -30.21 -3.54
CA ALA A 45 20.22 -30.87 -4.81
C ALA A 45 19.81 -32.35 -4.78
N ALA A 46 20.12 -33.06 -3.69
CA ALA A 46 19.73 -34.46 -3.53
C ALA A 46 18.19 -34.63 -3.47
N ALA A 47 17.51 -33.76 -2.71
CA ALA A 47 16.06 -33.80 -2.60
C ALA A 47 15.37 -33.49 -3.94
N VAL A 48 15.81 -32.46 -4.66
CA VAL A 48 15.29 -32.13 -6.00
C VAL A 48 15.58 -33.26 -6.99
N GLY A 49 16.81 -33.78 -6.99
CA GLY A 49 17.19 -34.91 -7.84
C GLY A 49 16.33 -36.15 -7.60
N LEU A 50 16.07 -36.48 -6.33
CA LEU A 50 15.18 -37.60 -5.97
C LEU A 50 13.75 -37.39 -6.47
N VAL A 51 13.16 -36.21 -6.20
CA VAL A 51 11.78 -35.91 -6.63
C VAL A 51 11.68 -35.88 -8.16
N TYR A 52 12.67 -35.32 -8.85
CA TYR A 52 12.75 -35.34 -10.30
C TYR A 52 12.82 -36.76 -10.85
N PHE A 53 13.71 -37.58 -10.30
CA PHE A 53 13.89 -38.98 -10.69
C PHE A 53 12.60 -39.80 -10.52
N LEU A 54 11.93 -39.64 -9.36
CA LEU A 54 10.63 -40.31 -9.12
C LEU A 54 9.56 -39.82 -10.10
N ALA A 55 9.54 -38.54 -10.45
CA ALA A 55 8.63 -37.99 -11.45
C ALA A 55 8.93 -38.53 -12.86
N ALA A 56 10.19 -38.70 -13.21
CA ALA A 56 10.60 -39.34 -14.48
C ALA A 56 10.21 -40.80 -14.52
N LEU A 57 10.44 -41.57 -13.46
CA LEU A 57 9.99 -42.97 -13.36
C LEU A 57 8.46 -43.09 -13.48
N LEU A 58 7.70 -42.18 -12.88
CA LEU A 58 6.26 -42.12 -13.04
C LEU A 58 5.87 -41.88 -14.51
N SER A 59 6.60 -41.00 -15.22
CA SER A 59 6.36 -40.75 -16.65
C SER A 59 6.53 -42.01 -17.48
N TYR A 60 7.57 -42.79 -17.25
CA TYR A 60 7.78 -44.05 -17.94
C TYR A 60 6.71 -45.10 -17.62
N GLY A 61 6.27 -45.17 -16.36
CA GLY A 61 5.17 -46.04 -15.93
C GLY A 61 3.82 -45.64 -16.53
N LEU A 62 3.66 -44.37 -16.84
CA LEU A 62 2.48 -43.79 -17.48
C LEU A 62 2.63 -43.61 -19.01
N ALA A 63 3.77 -44.02 -19.58
CA ALA A 63 3.92 -44.03 -21.03
C ALA A 63 3.11 -45.19 -21.68
N LEU A 64 2.48 -44.92 -22.79
CA LEU A 64 1.78 -45.97 -23.55
C LEU A 64 2.82 -46.94 -24.13
N GLN A 65 2.81 -48.16 -23.61
CA GLN A 65 3.84 -49.19 -23.85
C GLN A 65 4.08 -49.54 -25.30
N SER A 66 3.10 -49.33 -26.20
CA SER A 66 3.21 -49.71 -27.63
C SER A 66 4.11 -48.80 -28.47
N GLU A 67 4.28 -47.51 -28.09
CA GLU A 67 5.05 -46.55 -28.90
C GLU A 67 6.03 -45.68 -28.07
N GLY A 68 6.07 -45.82 -26.75
CA GLY A 68 6.96 -45.07 -25.87
C GLY A 68 6.62 -43.58 -25.77
N LEU A 69 5.38 -43.21 -26.10
CA LEU A 69 4.90 -41.83 -26.08
C LEU A 69 4.28 -41.49 -24.72
N ALA A 70 4.81 -40.50 -24.05
CA ALA A 70 4.26 -39.99 -22.80
C ALA A 70 3.17 -38.95 -23.05
N VAL A 71 2.02 -39.07 -22.36
CA VAL A 71 0.94 -38.07 -22.40
C VAL A 71 1.43 -36.77 -21.78
N PHE A 72 2.20 -36.82 -20.69
CA PHE A 72 2.81 -35.67 -20.04
C PHE A 72 4.13 -36.04 -19.38
N TRP A 73 4.99 -35.04 -19.14
CA TRP A 73 6.30 -35.19 -18.49
C TRP A 73 6.35 -34.42 -17.19
N PRO A 74 5.92 -34.99 -16.05
CA PRO A 74 5.82 -34.28 -14.78
C PRO A 74 7.15 -33.73 -14.24
N ALA A 75 8.27 -34.34 -14.61
CA ALA A 75 9.60 -33.93 -14.20
C ALA A 75 9.94 -32.48 -14.63
N SER A 76 9.47 -32.03 -15.82
CA SER A 76 9.58 -30.66 -16.30
C SER A 76 8.91 -29.67 -15.33
N GLY A 77 7.70 -29.99 -14.88
CA GLY A 77 6.97 -29.17 -13.90
C GLY A 77 7.60 -29.15 -12.51
N VAL A 78 8.25 -30.26 -12.11
CA VAL A 78 8.96 -30.36 -10.83
C VAL A 78 10.19 -29.45 -10.84
N SER A 79 11.09 -29.58 -11.82
CA SER A 79 12.33 -28.80 -11.89
C SER A 79 12.06 -27.30 -11.99
N SER A 80 11.21 -26.92 -12.95
CA SER A 80 10.86 -25.51 -13.20
C SER A 80 10.05 -24.91 -12.04
N GLY A 81 9.07 -25.67 -11.51
CA GLY A 81 8.22 -25.23 -10.41
C GLY A 81 9.00 -24.99 -9.11
N ILE A 82 9.92 -25.90 -8.76
CA ILE A 82 10.80 -25.72 -7.60
C ILE A 82 11.70 -24.51 -7.80
N LEU A 83 12.28 -24.35 -9.01
CA LEU A 83 13.19 -23.24 -9.29
C LEU A 83 12.49 -21.89 -9.21
N ILE A 84 11.26 -21.77 -9.72
CA ILE A 84 10.45 -20.56 -9.60
C ILE A 84 10.08 -20.29 -8.14
N ALA A 85 9.64 -21.32 -7.41
CA ALA A 85 9.20 -21.21 -6.03
C ALA A 85 10.31 -20.78 -5.06
N LEU A 86 11.56 -21.25 -5.28
CA LEU A 86 12.73 -20.98 -4.44
C LEU A 86 13.60 -19.80 -4.93
N GLY A 87 13.43 -19.40 -6.20
CA GLY A 87 14.12 -18.27 -6.82
C GLY A 87 15.59 -18.56 -7.17
N SER A 88 16.31 -17.49 -7.53
CA SER A 88 17.68 -17.55 -8.10
C SER A 88 18.72 -18.26 -7.24
N ARG A 89 18.55 -18.29 -5.91
CA ARG A 89 19.47 -18.98 -5.00
C ARG A 89 19.47 -20.49 -5.17
N ALA A 90 18.36 -21.05 -5.62
CA ALA A 90 18.21 -22.50 -5.84
C ALA A 90 18.72 -22.96 -7.21
N ARG A 91 19.18 -22.06 -8.10
CA ARG A 91 19.56 -22.41 -9.48
C ARG A 91 20.54 -23.57 -9.55
N TRP A 92 21.67 -23.46 -8.87
CA TRP A 92 22.70 -24.47 -8.92
C TRP A 92 22.32 -25.80 -8.24
N PRO A 93 21.69 -25.80 -7.03
CA PRO A 93 21.17 -27.03 -6.45
C PRO A 93 20.14 -27.73 -7.34
N VAL A 94 19.19 -27.00 -7.96
CA VAL A 94 18.18 -27.59 -8.83
C VAL A 94 18.82 -28.16 -10.10
N VAL A 95 19.65 -27.37 -10.79
CA VAL A 95 20.36 -27.81 -12.02
C VAL A 95 21.20 -29.04 -11.76
N SER A 96 22.01 -29.06 -10.70
CA SER A 96 22.84 -30.24 -10.37
C SER A 96 22.00 -31.46 -10.02
N GLY A 97 20.90 -31.27 -9.25
CA GLY A 97 19.97 -32.35 -8.93
C GLY A 97 19.31 -32.96 -10.18
N VAL A 98 18.83 -32.12 -11.10
CA VAL A 98 18.23 -32.54 -12.37
C VAL A 98 19.24 -33.30 -13.24
N ILE A 99 20.46 -32.76 -13.42
CA ILE A 99 21.51 -33.41 -14.22
C ILE A 99 21.83 -34.80 -13.67
N VAL A 100 22.05 -34.92 -12.37
CA VAL A 100 22.35 -36.22 -11.73
C VAL A 100 21.17 -37.20 -11.91
N ALA A 101 19.94 -36.74 -11.70
CA ALA A 101 18.75 -37.57 -11.81
C ALA A 101 18.57 -38.10 -13.24
N VAL A 102 18.67 -37.24 -14.26
CA VAL A 102 18.50 -37.62 -15.68
C VAL A 102 19.61 -38.56 -16.13
N VAL A 103 20.86 -38.27 -15.76
CA VAL A 103 21.97 -39.18 -16.12
C VAL A 103 21.80 -40.53 -15.44
N ALA A 104 21.42 -40.58 -14.17
CA ALA A 104 21.15 -41.83 -13.45
C ALA A 104 20.03 -42.63 -14.09
N ASP A 105 18.93 -41.97 -14.50
CA ASP A 105 17.79 -42.57 -15.16
C ASP A 105 18.20 -43.25 -16.48
N HIS A 106 18.94 -42.55 -17.34
CA HIS A 106 19.42 -43.11 -18.63
C HIS A 106 20.47 -44.20 -18.44
N LEU A 107 21.27 -44.17 -17.40
CA LEU A 107 22.20 -45.27 -17.07
C LEU A 107 21.47 -46.54 -16.64
N ILE A 108 20.37 -46.39 -15.87
CA ILE A 108 19.50 -47.53 -15.50
C ILE A 108 18.84 -48.15 -16.74
N MET A 109 18.49 -47.31 -17.70
CA MET A 109 17.92 -47.76 -18.99
C MET A 109 18.95 -48.30 -19.96
N ALA A 110 20.23 -48.43 -19.57
CA ALA A 110 21.35 -48.87 -20.39
C ALA A 110 21.57 -48.01 -21.66
N ASP A 111 21.18 -46.75 -21.63
CA ASP A 111 21.48 -45.79 -22.70
C ASP A 111 22.96 -45.36 -22.68
N PRO A 112 23.50 -45.01 -23.85
CA PRO A 112 24.84 -44.44 -23.90
C PRO A 112 24.95 -43.15 -23.08
N LEU A 113 26.02 -42.94 -22.31
CA LEU A 113 26.21 -41.77 -21.43
C LEU A 113 26.03 -40.45 -22.16
N ARG A 114 26.47 -40.37 -23.44
CA ARG A 114 26.26 -39.17 -24.28
C ARG A 114 24.77 -38.79 -24.47
N VAL A 115 23.90 -39.78 -24.50
CA VAL A 115 22.44 -39.58 -24.61
C VAL A 115 21.90 -39.01 -23.32
N GLY A 116 22.23 -39.61 -22.17
CA GLY A 116 21.82 -39.14 -20.86
C GLY A 116 22.31 -37.71 -20.56
N ILE A 117 23.56 -37.39 -20.94
CA ILE A 117 24.08 -36.01 -20.78
C ILE A 117 23.31 -35.01 -21.65
N THR A 118 22.96 -35.38 -22.90
CA THR A 118 22.23 -34.47 -23.80
C THR A 118 20.82 -34.20 -23.28
N PHE A 119 20.08 -35.22 -22.80
CA PHE A 119 18.80 -35.02 -22.14
C PHE A 119 18.92 -34.19 -20.87
N ALA A 120 19.93 -34.47 -20.01
CA ALA A 120 20.14 -33.76 -18.79
C ALA A 120 20.39 -32.24 -19.01
N LEU A 121 21.17 -31.90 -20.03
CA LEU A 121 21.41 -30.52 -20.42
C LEU A 121 20.14 -29.84 -20.95
N SER A 122 19.33 -30.58 -21.73
CA SER A 122 18.05 -30.07 -22.27
C SER A 122 17.06 -29.75 -21.15
N ASP A 123 16.88 -30.65 -20.17
CA ASP A 123 15.95 -30.48 -19.06
C ASP A 123 16.41 -29.42 -18.08
N ALA A 124 17.72 -29.35 -17.81
CA ALA A 124 18.30 -28.30 -16.99
C ALA A 124 18.17 -26.91 -17.65
N ALA A 125 18.40 -26.84 -18.98
CA ALA A 125 18.23 -25.60 -19.75
C ALA A 125 16.75 -25.15 -19.76
N GLU A 126 15.81 -26.09 -19.91
CA GLU A 126 14.36 -25.79 -19.83
C GLU A 126 14.01 -25.10 -18.52
N ALA A 127 14.36 -25.69 -17.39
CA ALA A 127 14.07 -25.11 -16.08
C ALA A 127 14.71 -23.72 -15.90
N LEU A 128 15.95 -23.54 -16.36
CA LEU A 128 16.64 -22.25 -16.28
C LEU A 128 16.02 -21.19 -17.17
N ILE A 129 15.62 -21.55 -18.38
CA ILE A 129 14.99 -20.61 -19.33
C ILE A 129 13.63 -20.17 -18.79
N ILE A 130 12.78 -21.11 -18.38
CA ILE A 130 11.44 -20.80 -17.86
C ILE A 130 11.56 -19.90 -16.61
N ALA A 131 12.34 -20.32 -15.63
CA ALA A 131 12.51 -19.54 -14.40
C ALA A 131 13.19 -18.18 -14.64
N GLY A 132 14.18 -18.14 -15.55
CA GLY A 132 14.86 -16.90 -15.93
C GLY A 132 13.95 -15.89 -16.62
N LEU A 133 13.07 -16.35 -17.53
CA LEU A 133 12.07 -15.50 -18.17
C LEU A 133 11.06 -14.95 -17.14
N ILE A 134 10.57 -15.80 -16.24
CA ILE A 134 9.65 -15.37 -15.19
C ILE A 134 10.31 -14.34 -14.27
N GLU A 135 11.52 -14.61 -13.79
CA GLU A 135 12.23 -13.67 -12.92
C GLU A 135 12.51 -12.32 -13.58
N ARG A 136 12.88 -12.35 -14.89
CA ARG A 136 13.23 -11.13 -15.64
C ARG A 136 12.03 -10.26 -15.98
N TYR A 137 10.88 -10.87 -16.37
CA TYR A 137 9.73 -10.13 -16.90
C TYR A 137 8.59 -10.00 -15.92
N LEU A 138 8.46 -10.90 -14.95
CA LEU A 138 7.37 -10.91 -13.96
C LEU A 138 7.86 -10.61 -12.54
N GLY A 139 9.18 -10.55 -12.35
CA GLY A 139 9.82 -10.19 -11.08
C GLY A 139 10.08 -11.38 -10.16
N ALA A 140 10.88 -11.13 -9.12
CA ALA A 140 11.30 -12.14 -8.15
C ALA A 140 10.16 -12.60 -7.20
N GLU A 141 9.11 -11.77 -7.05
CA GLU A 141 7.92 -12.05 -6.24
C GLU A 141 6.77 -12.59 -7.11
N PHE A 142 7.07 -13.62 -7.88
CA PHE A 142 6.08 -14.24 -8.73
C PHE A 142 4.96 -14.91 -7.90
N SER A 143 3.70 -14.62 -8.26
CA SER A 143 2.51 -15.24 -7.67
C SER A 143 1.48 -15.56 -8.74
N LEU A 144 0.58 -16.50 -8.45
CA LEU A 144 -0.53 -16.87 -9.33
C LEU A 144 -1.77 -15.96 -9.19
N ASP A 145 -1.66 -14.87 -8.41
CA ASP A 145 -2.78 -14.00 -8.07
C ASP A 145 -3.06 -12.93 -9.14
N ARG A 146 -2.23 -12.86 -10.20
CA ARG A 146 -2.35 -11.87 -11.27
C ARG A 146 -2.47 -12.54 -12.63
N LEU A 147 -3.41 -12.08 -13.44
CA LEU A 147 -3.61 -12.61 -14.80
C LEU A 147 -2.35 -12.45 -15.67
N SER A 148 -1.68 -11.32 -15.60
CA SER A 148 -0.42 -11.06 -16.31
C SER A 148 0.68 -12.07 -15.94
N HIS A 149 0.75 -12.47 -14.68
CA HIS A 149 1.69 -13.48 -14.20
C HIS A 149 1.36 -14.87 -14.75
N VAL A 150 0.08 -15.25 -14.74
CA VAL A 150 -0.37 -16.54 -15.29
C VAL A 150 -0.07 -16.62 -16.79
N LEU A 151 -0.44 -15.59 -17.55
CA LEU A 151 -0.19 -15.56 -19.00
C LEU A 151 1.32 -15.54 -19.32
N GLY A 152 2.10 -14.76 -18.57
CA GLY A 152 3.56 -14.73 -18.71
C GLY A 152 4.22 -16.07 -18.36
N MET A 153 3.73 -16.78 -17.35
CA MET A 153 4.16 -18.13 -16.99
C MET A 153 3.91 -19.13 -18.11
N LEU A 154 2.72 -19.09 -18.71
CA LEU A 154 2.37 -19.96 -19.84
C LEU A 154 3.24 -19.67 -21.07
N ALA A 155 3.48 -18.39 -21.38
CA ALA A 155 4.37 -18.00 -22.45
C ALA A 155 5.82 -18.46 -22.19
N ALA A 156 6.33 -18.31 -20.97
CA ALA A 156 7.66 -18.77 -20.58
C ALA A 156 7.77 -20.31 -20.71
N ALA A 157 6.73 -21.05 -20.33
CA ALA A 157 6.68 -22.49 -20.46
C ALA A 157 6.81 -22.92 -21.93
N VAL A 158 6.00 -22.33 -22.82
CA VAL A 158 6.05 -22.64 -24.26
C VAL A 158 7.43 -22.32 -24.84
N ILE A 159 7.99 -21.15 -24.52
CA ILE A 159 9.33 -20.76 -25.02
C ILE A 159 10.40 -21.73 -24.50
N GLY A 160 10.40 -22.03 -23.20
CA GLY A 160 11.39 -22.93 -22.60
C GLY A 160 11.33 -24.33 -23.17
N THR A 161 10.12 -24.92 -23.31
CA THR A 161 9.92 -26.27 -23.85
C THR A 161 10.22 -26.33 -25.35
N CYS A 162 9.93 -25.27 -26.11
CA CYS A 162 10.32 -25.21 -27.53
C CYS A 162 11.84 -25.19 -27.69
N MET A 163 12.54 -24.47 -26.87
CA MET A 163 14.03 -24.41 -26.91
C MET A 163 14.66 -25.71 -26.43
N SER A 164 14.20 -26.29 -25.32
CA SER A 164 14.70 -27.58 -24.83
C SER A 164 14.38 -28.73 -25.79
N GLY A 165 13.28 -28.63 -26.53
CA GLY A 165 12.88 -29.59 -27.54
C GLY A 165 13.91 -29.80 -28.63
N VAL A 166 14.73 -28.80 -28.95
CA VAL A 166 15.87 -28.96 -29.88
C VAL A 166 16.89 -29.97 -29.32
N GLY A 167 17.25 -29.81 -28.03
CA GLY A 167 18.14 -30.75 -27.35
C GLY A 167 17.54 -32.16 -27.21
N GLY A 168 16.23 -32.22 -26.92
CA GLY A 168 15.47 -33.50 -26.90
C GLY A 168 15.50 -34.23 -28.21
N VAL A 169 15.35 -33.53 -29.36
CA VAL A 169 15.52 -34.11 -30.68
C VAL A 169 16.93 -34.62 -30.89
N VAL A 170 17.96 -33.85 -30.58
CA VAL A 170 19.37 -34.26 -30.70
C VAL A 170 19.64 -35.54 -29.89
N ALA A 171 19.18 -35.59 -28.65
CA ALA A 171 19.34 -36.74 -27.76
C ALA A 171 18.61 -37.98 -28.33
N SER A 172 17.40 -37.80 -28.85
CA SER A 172 16.62 -38.89 -29.48
C SER A 172 17.32 -39.47 -30.71
N VAL A 173 17.86 -38.61 -31.58
CA VAL A 173 18.65 -39.04 -32.76
C VAL A 173 19.94 -39.76 -32.39
N LEU A 174 20.60 -39.29 -31.32
CA LEU A 174 21.81 -39.94 -30.76
C LEU A 174 21.50 -41.30 -30.14
N ARG A 175 20.29 -41.52 -29.65
CA ARG A 175 19.84 -42.79 -29.05
C ARG A 175 19.60 -43.87 -30.11
N ARG A 176 18.79 -43.54 -31.13
CA ARG A 176 18.46 -44.40 -32.26
C ARG A 176 18.10 -43.57 -33.50
N PRO A 177 18.37 -44.09 -34.73
CA PRO A 177 17.86 -43.44 -35.93
C PRO A 177 16.34 -43.26 -35.85
N PRO A 178 15.80 -42.05 -36.11
CA PRO A 178 14.38 -41.78 -35.96
C PRO A 178 13.55 -42.55 -37.03
N THR A 179 12.49 -43.20 -36.60
CA THR A 179 11.50 -43.84 -37.47
C THR A 179 10.40 -42.86 -37.90
N VAL A 180 10.29 -41.72 -37.20
CA VAL A 180 9.32 -40.63 -37.45
C VAL A 180 10.07 -39.32 -37.76
N SER A 181 9.35 -38.33 -38.29
CA SER A 181 9.97 -37.05 -38.63
C SER A 181 10.53 -36.32 -37.39
N ILE A 182 11.62 -35.58 -37.56
CA ILE A 182 12.24 -34.75 -36.52
C ILE A 182 11.21 -33.77 -35.93
N LEU A 183 10.33 -33.23 -36.78
CA LEU A 183 9.27 -32.31 -36.35
C LEU A 183 8.26 -33.01 -35.45
N THR A 184 7.95 -34.26 -35.70
CA THR A 184 7.05 -35.08 -34.86
C THR A 184 7.67 -35.29 -33.47
N ILE A 185 8.97 -35.62 -33.38
CA ILE A 185 9.69 -35.78 -32.11
C ILE A 185 9.67 -34.48 -31.33
N TRP A 186 9.95 -33.35 -32.01
CA TRP A 186 9.95 -32.04 -31.38
C TRP A 186 8.57 -31.65 -30.86
N HIS A 187 7.51 -31.83 -31.63
CA HIS A 187 6.13 -31.58 -31.20
C HIS A 187 5.75 -32.38 -29.96
N HIS A 188 6.09 -33.67 -29.90
CA HIS A 188 5.81 -34.50 -28.74
C HIS A 188 6.57 -34.03 -27.50
N TRP A 189 7.85 -33.68 -27.68
CA TRP A 189 8.64 -33.12 -26.60
C TRP A 189 7.99 -31.85 -26.01
N VAL A 190 7.70 -30.91 -26.88
CA VAL A 190 7.08 -29.63 -26.47
C VAL A 190 5.74 -29.86 -25.81
N ALA A 191 4.87 -30.69 -26.39
CA ALA A 191 3.56 -30.95 -25.84
C ALA A 191 3.62 -31.62 -24.46
N SER A 192 4.39 -32.71 -24.30
CA SER A 192 4.47 -33.47 -23.06
C SER A 192 5.11 -32.65 -21.91
N ASN A 193 6.18 -31.89 -22.20
CA ASN A 193 6.83 -31.05 -21.22
C ASN A 193 5.98 -29.85 -20.82
N THR A 194 5.33 -29.17 -21.78
CA THR A 194 4.40 -28.06 -21.50
C THR A 194 3.24 -28.52 -20.63
N ILE A 195 2.63 -29.67 -20.93
CA ILE A 195 1.54 -30.22 -20.10
C ILE A 195 2.05 -30.62 -18.71
N GLY A 196 3.24 -31.24 -18.61
CA GLY A 196 3.87 -31.55 -17.34
C GLY A 196 4.13 -30.29 -16.48
N PHE A 197 4.65 -29.25 -17.12
CA PHE A 197 4.84 -27.96 -16.45
C PHE A 197 3.51 -27.35 -15.97
N ILE A 198 2.51 -27.25 -16.85
CA ILE A 198 1.20 -26.66 -16.54
C ILE A 198 0.49 -27.43 -15.42
N ALA A 199 0.59 -28.74 -15.39
CA ALA A 199 -0.06 -29.57 -14.38
C ALA A 199 0.60 -29.44 -12.98
N ILE A 200 1.93 -29.28 -12.90
CA ILE A 200 2.67 -29.42 -11.64
C ILE A 200 3.28 -28.11 -11.13
N ALA A 201 3.89 -27.30 -12.00
CA ALA A 201 4.60 -26.11 -11.54
C ALA A 201 3.71 -25.11 -10.78
N PRO A 202 2.47 -24.79 -11.23
CA PRO A 202 1.58 -23.89 -10.50
C PRO A 202 1.21 -24.41 -9.10
N LEU A 203 1.07 -25.73 -8.94
CA LEU A 203 0.82 -26.34 -7.63
C LEU A 203 2.01 -26.11 -6.68
N LEU A 204 3.25 -26.36 -7.12
CA LEU A 204 4.45 -26.18 -6.32
C LEU A 204 4.67 -24.70 -5.95
N ILE A 205 4.46 -23.81 -6.90
CA ILE A 205 4.53 -22.36 -6.69
C ILE A 205 3.47 -21.91 -5.69
N GLY A 206 2.24 -22.37 -5.85
CA GLY A 206 1.14 -22.06 -4.97
C GLY A 206 1.34 -22.59 -3.54
N LEU A 207 1.87 -23.81 -3.40
CA LEU A 207 2.22 -24.38 -2.08
C LEU A 207 3.31 -23.59 -1.38
N ALA A 208 4.33 -23.14 -2.11
CA ALA A 208 5.37 -22.29 -1.57
C ALA A 208 4.83 -20.92 -1.11
N ALA A 209 3.89 -20.33 -1.87
CA ALA A 209 3.20 -19.10 -1.48
C ALA A 209 2.27 -19.29 -0.28
N ALA A 210 1.52 -20.41 -0.23
CA ALA A 210 0.60 -20.72 0.87
C ALA A 210 1.31 -20.91 2.22
N ARG A 211 2.55 -21.42 2.23
CA ARG A 211 3.36 -21.53 3.44
C ARG A 211 3.74 -20.17 4.02
N ARG A 212 3.90 -19.13 3.20
CA ARG A 212 4.20 -17.76 3.64
C ARG A 212 2.98 -17.09 4.27
N GLN A 213 1.77 -17.48 3.85
CA GLN A 213 0.51 -16.94 4.32
C GLN A 213 -0.41 -18.10 4.71
N GLN A 214 -0.30 -18.58 5.95
CA GLN A 214 -1.12 -19.71 6.42
C GLN A 214 -2.62 -19.43 6.27
N PRO A 215 -3.38 -20.32 5.61
CA PRO A 215 -4.84 -20.20 5.52
C PRO A 215 -5.48 -20.40 6.90
N ARG A 216 -6.60 -19.73 7.15
CA ARG A 216 -7.40 -19.97 8.36
C ARG A 216 -7.94 -21.40 8.35
N GLY A 217 -8.08 -22.04 9.52
CA GLY A 217 -8.49 -23.44 9.61
C GLY A 217 -9.85 -23.73 8.94
N SER A 218 -10.81 -22.80 9.00
CA SER A 218 -12.10 -22.93 8.31
C SER A 218 -11.99 -22.90 6.79
N GLU A 219 -11.08 -22.06 6.24
CA GLU A 219 -10.80 -22.00 4.79
C GLU A 219 -10.18 -23.32 4.32
N LEU A 220 -9.30 -23.92 5.12
CA LEU A 220 -8.64 -25.16 4.77
C LEU A 220 -9.65 -26.31 4.63
N VAL A 221 -10.59 -26.43 5.57
CA VAL A 221 -11.64 -27.47 5.54
C VAL A 221 -12.52 -27.31 4.29
N GLU A 222 -13.02 -26.10 4.01
CA GLU A 222 -13.83 -25.82 2.82
C GLU A 222 -13.09 -26.20 1.54
N ASN A 223 -11.81 -25.84 1.44
CA ASN A 223 -10.98 -26.11 0.28
C ASN A 223 -10.70 -27.61 0.09
N VAL A 224 -10.43 -28.34 1.17
CA VAL A 224 -10.22 -29.80 1.12
C VAL A 224 -11.50 -30.51 0.68
N VAL A 225 -12.65 -30.13 1.23
CA VAL A 225 -13.95 -30.70 0.82
C VAL A 225 -14.19 -30.44 -0.67
N ALA A 226 -13.91 -29.24 -1.15
CA ALA A 226 -14.03 -28.90 -2.57
C ALA A 226 -13.14 -29.77 -3.47
N LEU A 227 -11.88 -29.97 -3.09
CA LEU A 227 -10.96 -30.83 -3.83
C LEU A 227 -11.38 -32.29 -3.83
N MET A 228 -11.87 -32.81 -2.70
CA MET A 228 -12.38 -34.17 -2.60
C MET A 228 -13.63 -34.35 -3.47
N THR A 229 -14.53 -33.38 -3.48
CA THR A 229 -15.72 -33.38 -4.33
C THR A 229 -15.35 -33.35 -5.81
N LEU A 230 -14.37 -32.49 -6.19
CA LEU A 230 -13.86 -32.46 -7.55
C LEU A 230 -13.22 -33.78 -7.98
N ALA A 231 -12.40 -34.37 -7.11
CA ALA A 231 -11.78 -35.67 -7.40
C ALA A 231 -12.84 -36.78 -7.58
N GLY A 232 -13.85 -36.83 -6.70
CA GLY A 232 -14.96 -37.78 -6.81
C GLY A 232 -15.78 -37.59 -8.09
N MET A 233 -16.13 -36.35 -8.43
CA MET A 233 -16.84 -36.01 -9.66
C MET A 233 -16.02 -36.36 -10.91
N THR A 234 -14.72 -36.03 -10.90
CA THR A 234 -13.82 -36.35 -12.02
C THR A 234 -13.76 -37.87 -12.25
N GLY A 235 -13.55 -38.64 -11.18
CA GLY A 235 -13.55 -40.12 -11.26
C GLY A 235 -14.87 -40.67 -11.74
N LEU A 236 -16.00 -40.17 -11.26
CA LEU A 236 -17.34 -40.60 -11.70
C LEU A 236 -17.57 -40.28 -13.21
N ILE A 237 -17.31 -39.04 -13.63
CA ILE A 237 -17.53 -38.60 -15.01
C ILE A 237 -16.70 -39.43 -15.97
N ILE A 238 -15.45 -39.72 -15.64
CA ILE A 238 -14.55 -40.50 -16.50
C ILE A 238 -14.92 -42.00 -16.51
N SER A 239 -15.50 -42.52 -15.42
CA SER A 239 -15.93 -43.94 -15.33
C SER A 239 -17.25 -44.23 -16.05
N LEU A 240 -18.03 -43.21 -16.41
CA LEU A 240 -19.28 -43.41 -17.16
C LEU A 240 -19.00 -43.92 -18.59
N SER A 241 -19.67 -45.00 -18.98
CA SER A 241 -19.48 -45.64 -20.31
C SER A 241 -19.92 -44.73 -21.46
N GLN A 242 -19.21 -44.86 -22.58
CA GLN A 242 -19.24 -43.99 -23.75
C GLN A 242 -20.56 -43.97 -24.54
N GLU A 243 -21.40 -45.00 -24.43
CA GLU A 243 -22.60 -45.14 -25.25
C GLU A 243 -23.67 -44.02 -25.08
N ARG A 244 -23.51 -43.17 -24.09
CA ARG A 244 -24.51 -42.13 -23.76
C ARG A 244 -24.07 -40.70 -23.99
N TRP A 245 -22.80 -40.43 -24.30
CA TRP A 245 -22.29 -39.05 -24.28
C TRP A 245 -21.31 -38.80 -25.45
N GLU A 246 -21.81 -38.34 -26.58
CA GLU A 246 -20.95 -37.92 -27.67
C GLU A 246 -20.16 -36.65 -27.33
N THR A 247 -18.88 -36.75 -27.28
CA THR A 247 -17.74 -35.89 -27.66
C THR A 247 -17.25 -34.73 -26.80
N VAL A 248 -17.99 -33.93 -26.04
CA VAL A 248 -17.40 -32.73 -25.33
C VAL A 248 -17.94 -32.57 -23.91
N VAL A 249 -19.00 -33.24 -23.59
CA VAL A 249 -19.80 -33.02 -22.38
C VAL A 249 -19.11 -33.35 -21.06
N PRO A 250 -18.25 -34.42 -20.93
CA PRO A 250 -17.72 -34.80 -19.62
C PRO A 250 -16.88 -33.73 -18.93
N ILE A 251 -16.01 -33.05 -19.69
CA ILE A 251 -15.10 -32.01 -19.12
C ILE A 251 -15.86 -30.73 -18.79
N ALA A 252 -16.87 -30.38 -19.59
CA ALA A 252 -17.71 -29.21 -19.34
C ALA A 252 -18.42 -29.28 -17.98
N TRP A 253 -18.76 -30.48 -17.49
CA TRP A 253 -19.38 -30.68 -16.17
C TRP A 253 -18.46 -30.37 -14.99
N LEU A 254 -17.14 -30.37 -15.22
CA LEU A 254 -16.17 -29.94 -14.19
C LEU A 254 -16.07 -28.42 -14.09
N SER A 255 -16.52 -27.69 -15.11
CA SER A 255 -16.40 -26.20 -15.16
C SER A 255 -17.07 -25.49 -13.98
N PRO A 256 -18.29 -25.86 -13.52
CA PRO A 256 -18.89 -25.19 -12.37
C PRO A 256 -18.07 -25.35 -11.09
N MET A 257 -17.47 -26.52 -10.88
CA MET A 257 -16.67 -26.82 -9.70
C MET A 257 -15.31 -26.09 -9.75
N LEU A 258 -14.69 -26.06 -10.93
CA LEU A 258 -13.46 -25.29 -11.14
C LEU A 258 -13.71 -23.79 -10.97
N LEU A 259 -14.85 -23.29 -11.48
CA LEU A 259 -15.26 -21.90 -11.28
C LEU A 259 -15.48 -21.60 -9.80
N TRP A 260 -16.13 -22.49 -9.06
CA TRP A 260 -16.34 -22.32 -7.62
C TRP A 260 -15.02 -22.29 -6.85
N LEU A 261 -14.08 -23.22 -7.14
CA LEU A 261 -12.73 -23.22 -6.58
C LEU A 261 -11.99 -21.91 -6.90
N ALA A 262 -12.05 -21.45 -8.14
CA ALA A 262 -11.40 -20.20 -8.56
C ALA A 262 -12.01 -18.97 -7.85
N ALA A 263 -13.34 -18.93 -7.71
CA ALA A 263 -14.05 -17.78 -7.13
C ALA A 263 -13.91 -17.69 -5.61
N ARG A 264 -13.90 -18.83 -4.90
CA ARG A 264 -13.92 -18.87 -3.43
C ARG A 264 -12.55 -19.12 -2.81
N CYS A 265 -11.71 -19.91 -3.48
CA CYS A 265 -10.46 -20.40 -2.92
C CYS A 265 -9.26 -19.56 -3.37
N ARG A 266 -8.12 -19.77 -2.71
CA ARG A 266 -6.84 -19.19 -3.15
C ARG A 266 -6.36 -19.91 -4.43
N PRO A 267 -5.56 -19.27 -5.30
CA PRO A 267 -5.08 -19.88 -6.56
C PRO A 267 -4.38 -21.23 -6.40
N VAL A 268 -3.76 -21.51 -5.26
CA VAL A 268 -3.15 -22.81 -4.97
C VAL A 268 -4.16 -23.96 -5.01
N PHE A 269 -5.39 -23.74 -4.58
CA PHE A 269 -6.44 -24.79 -4.60
C PHE A 269 -7.00 -24.99 -6.00
N ALA A 270 -7.06 -23.93 -6.80
CA ALA A 270 -7.37 -24.07 -8.23
C ALA A 270 -6.27 -24.86 -8.97
N ALA A 271 -4.99 -24.62 -8.62
CA ALA A 271 -3.86 -25.39 -9.13
C ALA A 271 -3.91 -26.87 -8.68
N ALA A 272 -4.27 -27.13 -7.43
CA ALA A 272 -4.47 -28.49 -6.93
C ALA A 272 -5.64 -29.19 -7.65
N GLY A 273 -6.74 -28.48 -7.90
CA GLY A 273 -7.88 -28.99 -8.66
C GLY A 273 -7.50 -29.34 -10.11
N ALA A 274 -6.79 -28.42 -10.79
CA ALA A 274 -6.28 -28.66 -12.15
C ALA A 274 -5.32 -29.87 -12.19
N PHE A 275 -4.45 -30.02 -11.18
CA PHE A 275 -3.57 -31.18 -11.05
C PHE A 275 -4.35 -32.48 -10.88
N ILE A 276 -5.37 -32.54 -10.01
CA ILE A 276 -6.20 -33.72 -9.78
C ILE A 276 -6.89 -34.15 -11.08
N VAL A 277 -7.48 -33.21 -11.81
CA VAL A 277 -8.13 -33.50 -13.09
C VAL A 277 -7.10 -33.98 -14.11
N SER A 278 -5.94 -33.34 -14.20
CA SER A 278 -4.87 -33.70 -15.14
C SER A 278 -4.37 -35.12 -14.89
N ILE A 279 -4.04 -35.47 -13.64
CA ILE A 279 -3.53 -36.81 -13.33
C ILE A 279 -4.62 -37.89 -13.58
N THR A 280 -5.88 -37.58 -13.33
CA THR A 280 -6.99 -38.51 -13.60
C THR A 280 -7.14 -38.74 -15.10
N ILE A 281 -7.08 -37.68 -15.94
CA ILE A 281 -7.11 -37.83 -17.40
C ILE A 281 -5.92 -38.68 -17.89
N VAL A 282 -4.72 -38.45 -17.41
CA VAL A 282 -3.52 -39.23 -17.77
C VAL A 282 -3.69 -40.67 -17.37
N CYS A 283 -4.08 -40.98 -16.15
CA CYS A 283 -4.28 -42.36 -15.68
C CYS A 283 -5.33 -43.08 -16.51
N THR A 284 -6.46 -42.48 -16.80
CA THR A 284 -7.52 -43.10 -17.59
C THR A 284 -7.10 -43.33 -19.05
N THR A 285 -6.32 -42.40 -19.64
CA THR A 285 -5.75 -42.58 -20.99
C THR A 285 -4.81 -43.77 -21.04
N VAL A 286 -3.95 -43.92 -20.01
CA VAL A 286 -2.94 -45.00 -19.95
C VAL A 286 -3.56 -46.35 -19.65
N PHE A 287 -4.48 -46.42 -18.69
CA PHE A 287 -5.12 -47.68 -18.29
C PHE A 287 -6.28 -48.10 -19.18
N GLY A 288 -6.56 -47.34 -20.23
CA GLY A 288 -7.62 -47.72 -21.19
C GLY A 288 -9.03 -47.59 -20.64
N ILE A 289 -9.27 -46.63 -19.70
CA ILE A 289 -10.56 -46.46 -19.02
C ILE A 289 -11.28 -45.22 -19.58
N GLY A 290 -12.58 -45.36 -19.83
CA GLY A 290 -13.46 -44.27 -20.24
C GLY A 290 -13.10 -43.65 -21.60
N HIS A 291 -13.53 -42.42 -21.82
CA HIS A 291 -13.40 -41.73 -23.12
C HIS A 291 -11.95 -41.60 -23.62
N PHE A 292 -11.02 -41.21 -22.72
CA PHE A 292 -9.61 -41.05 -23.08
C PHE A 292 -8.87 -42.39 -23.21
N GLY A 293 -9.47 -43.48 -22.77
CA GLY A 293 -8.91 -44.81 -22.80
C GLY A 293 -9.45 -45.69 -23.92
N ASP A 294 -10.36 -45.21 -24.78
CA ASP A 294 -11.05 -46.01 -25.81
C ASP A 294 -10.06 -46.68 -26.77
N PRO A 295 -10.01 -48.02 -26.77
CA PRO A 295 -9.11 -48.78 -27.66
C PRO A 295 -9.48 -48.69 -29.13
N SER A 296 -10.69 -48.22 -29.48
CA SER A 296 -11.11 -48.02 -30.86
C SER A 296 -10.46 -46.81 -31.54
N LEU A 297 -9.98 -45.84 -30.71
CA LEU A 297 -9.28 -44.64 -31.19
C LEU A 297 -7.78 -44.93 -31.39
N GLN A 298 -7.19 -44.27 -32.38
CA GLN A 298 -5.74 -44.32 -32.54
C GLN A 298 -5.05 -43.72 -31.30
N ILE A 299 -3.92 -44.30 -30.88
CA ILE A 299 -3.16 -43.87 -29.71
C ILE A 299 -2.83 -42.38 -29.78
N TYR A 300 -2.53 -41.87 -30.96
CA TYR A 300 -2.22 -40.49 -31.23
C TYR A 300 -3.38 -39.56 -30.90
N ASP A 301 -4.60 -39.89 -31.32
CA ASP A 301 -5.81 -39.12 -31.07
C ASP A 301 -6.17 -39.12 -29.58
N ARG A 302 -5.95 -40.23 -28.89
CA ARG A 302 -6.15 -40.35 -27.45
C ARG A 302 -5.20 -39.42 -26.67
N ILE A 303 -3.90 -39.42 -27.04
CA ILE A 303 -2.90 -38.54 -26.41
C ILE A 303 -3.24 -37.06 -26.66
N LEU A 304 -3.55 -36.71 -27.92
CA LEU A 304 -3.87 -35.35 -28.30
C LEU A 304 -5.14 -34.85 -27.59
N GLY A 305 -6.18 -35.67 -27.52
CA GLY A 305 -7.42 -35.37 -26.80
C GLY A 305 -7.20 -35.16 -25.31
N ALA A 306 -6.39 -36.02 -24.67
CA ALA A 306 -6.01 -35.87 -23.26
C ALA A 306 -5.23 -34.60 -23.02
N GLN A 307 -4.20 -34.30 -23.82
CA GLN A 307 -3.38 -33.09 -23.71
C GLN A 307 -4.20 -31.82 -23.91
N ALA A 308 -5.06 -31.77 -24.93
CA ALA A 308 -5.96 -30.65 -25.19
C ALA A 308 -6.91 -30.41 -24.00
N SER A 309 -7.45 -31.49 -23.44
CA SER A 309 -8.36 -31.43 -22.30
C SER A 309 -7.68 -30.91 -21.02
N ILE A 310 -6.47 -31.40 -20.74
CA ILE A 310 -5.66 -30.90 -19.60
C ILE A 310 -5.36 -29.42 -19.79
N LEU A 311 -4.96 -29.01 -20.99
CA LEU A 311 -4.65 -27.60 -21.28
C LEU A 311 -5.87 -26.70 -21.05
N VAL A 312 -7.05 -27.07 -21.57
CA VAL A 312 -8.29 -26.29 -21.42
C VAL A 312 -8.68 -26.18 -19.95
N VAL A 313 -8.66 -27.26 -19.19
CA VAL A 313 -9.00 -27.29 -17.77
C VAL A 313 -8.04 -26.44 -16.97
N ALA A 314 -6.74 -26.65 -17.14
CA ALA A 314 -5.71 -25.92 -16.37
C ALA A 314 -5.70 -24.43 -16.70
N LEU A 315 -5.77 -24.07 -17.99
CA LEU A 315 -5.83 -22.67 -18.41
C LEU A 315 -7.05 -21.97 -17.84
N SER A 316 -8.24 -22.59 -17.95
CA SER A 316 -9.47 -22.04 -17.40
C SER A 316 -9.37 -21.84 -15.88
N ALA A 317 -8.86 -22.85 -15.16
CA ALA A 317 -8.71 -22.77 -13.70
C ALA A 317 -7.75 -21.65 -13.28
N TYR A 318 -6.61 -21.51 -13.95
CA TYR A 318 -5.61 -20.51 -13.57
C TYR A 318 -6.04 -19.09 -13.94
N VAL A 319 -6.60 -18.88 -15.13
CA VAL A 319 -7.09 -17.57 -15.57
C VAL A 319 -8.22 -17.09 -14.66
N LEU A 320 -9.20 -17.96 -14.39
CA LEU A 320 -10.30 -17.61 -13.50
C LEU A 320 -9.81 -17.35 -12.07
N ALA A 321 -8.92 -18.19 -11.53
CA ALA A 321 -8.37 -17.99 -10.20
C ALA A 321 -7.61 -16.66 -10.06
N ALA A 322 -6.82 -16.29 -11.07
CA ALA A 322 -6.10 -15.02 -11.10
C ALA A 322 -7.06 -13.83 -11.19
N LEU A 323 -8.07 -13.87 -12.07
CA LEU A 323 -9.07 -12.80 -12.20
C LEU A 323 -9.85 -12.58 -10.89
N PHE A 324 -10.29 -13.65 -10.23
CA PHE A 324 -10.98 -13.53 -8.95
C PHE A 324 -10.05 -13.08 -7.82
N ALA A 325 -8.78 -13.47 -7.85
CA ALA A 325 -7.78 -12.99 -6.89
C ALA A 325 -7.53 -11.48 -7.05
N GLU A 326 -7.31 -11.00 -8.28
CA GLU A 326 -7.17 -9.57 -8.58
C GLU A 326 -8.40 -8.77 -8.14
N ARG A 327 -9.59 -9.28 -8.42
CA ARG A 327 -10.84 -8.65 -8.00
C ARG A 327 -10.94 -8.54 -6.47
N ARG A 328 -10.68 -9.63 -5.75
CA ARG A 328 -10.69 -9.62 -4.27
C ARG A 328 -9.69 -8.63 -3.67
N ASP A 329 -8.49 -8.57 -4.23
CA ASP A 329 -7.47 -7.61 -3.79
C ASP A 329 -7.90 -6.15 -4.05
N SER A 330 -8.48 -5.89 -5.22
CA SER A 330 -9.01 -4.57 -5.57
C SER A 330 -10.17 -4.16 -4.65
N GLU A 331 -11.13 -5.05 -4.37
CA GLU A 331 -12.24 -4.81 -3.46
C GLU A 331 -11.74 -4.55 -2.02
N ALA A 332 -10.73 -5.30 -1.55
CA ALA A 332 -10.13 -5.09 -0.24
C ALA A 332 -9.43 -3.73 -0.12
N ARG A 333 -8.71 -3.30 -1.16
CA ARG A 333 -8.07 -1.96 -1.21
C ARG A 333 -9.11 -0.84 -1.18
N LEU A 334 -10.18 -0.96 -1.96
CA LEU A 334 -11.28 0.02 -1.97
C LEU A 334 -11.96 0.11 -0.60
N ALA A 335 -12.23 -1.02 0.04
CA ALA A 335 -12.82 -1.05 1.37
C ALA A 335 -11.92 -0.37 2.42
N SER A 336 -10.60 -0.62 2.39
CA SER A 336 -9.65 0.02 3.31
C SER A 336 -9.56 1.54 3.08
N SER A 337 -9.54 1.99 1.84
CA SER A 337 -9.53 3.42 1.49
C SER A 337 -10.81 4.13 1.97
N ASN A 338 -11.98 3.50 1.76
CA ASN A 338 -13.26 4.05 2.22
C ASN A 338 -13.32 4.15 3.76
N MET A 339 -12.78 3.15 4.48
CA MET A 339 -12.70 3.21 5.95
C MET A 339 -11.80 4.37 6.43
N MET A 340 -10.68 4.63 5.75
CA MET A 340 -9.81 5.76 6.08
C MET A 340 -10.52 7.10 5.88
N LEU A 341 -11.21 7.27 4.76
CA LEU A 341 -11.99 8.48 4.47
C LEU A 341 -13.11 8.69 5.50
N GLN A 342 -13.82 7.64 5.88
CA GLN A 342 -14.86 7.73 6.92
C GLN A 342 -14.28 8.11 8.29
N ARG A 343 -13.12 7.58 8.67
CA ARG A 343 -12.44 7.96 9.91
C ARG A 343 -12.05 9.44 9.90
N GLU A 344 -11.52 9.92 8.78
CA GLU A 344 -11.16 11.34 8.65
C GLU A 344 -12.38 12.25 8.75
N GLN A 345 -13.49 11.89 8.09
CA GLN A 345 -14.76 12.64 8.20
C GLN A 345 -15.31 12.64 9.62
N ASN A 346 -15.31 11.48 10.30
CA ASN A 346 -15.77 11.39 11.68
C ASN A 346 -14.90 12.23 12.65
N ASN A 347 -13.58 12.24 12.45
CA ASN A 347 -12.68 13.08 13.25
C ASN A 347 -12.98 14.58 13.03
N LYS A 348 -13.26 14.99 11.79
CA LYS A 348 -13.67 16.39 11.51
C LYS A 348 -14.99 16.74 12.19
N LEU A 349 -15.98 15.82 12.19
CA LEU A 349 -17.26 16.03 12.87
C LEU A 349 -17.12 16.12 14.39
N MET A 350 -16.34 15.22 15.02
CA MET A 350 -16.09 15.27 16.47
C MET A 350 -15.40 16.58 16.89
N ASN A 351 -14.46 17.07 16.09
CA ASN A 351 -13.81 18.35 16.33
C ASN A 351 -14.82 19.50 16.25
N LEU A 352 -15.76 19.48 15.29
CA LEU A 352 -16.82 20.48 15.18
C LEU A 352 -17.79 20.45 16.36
N GLU A 353 -18.16 19.26 16.85
CA GLU A 353 -19.04 19.15 18.04
C GLU A 353 -18.35 19.69 19.29
N ALA A 354 -17.08 19.37 19.51
CA ALA A 354 -16.30 19.90 20.63
C ALA A 354 -16.19 21.42 20.58
N VAL A 355 -15.92 21.98 19.39
CA VAL A 355 -15.88 23.43 19.15
C VAL A 355 -17.24 24.07 19.42
N THR A 356 -18.34 23.47 18.95
CA THR A 356 -19.70 24.01 19.14
C THR A 356 -20.10 24.02 20.62
N ALA A 357 -19.76 22.97 21.37
CA ALA A 357 -20.03 22.91 22.81
C ALA A 357 -19.27 23.99 23.58
N SER A 358 -18.00 24.19 23.26
CA SER A 358 -17.17 25.21 23.87
C SER A 358 -17.64 26.64 23.55
N ILE A 359 -17.97 26.93 22.29
CA ILE A 359 -18.57 28.20 21.85
C ILE A 359 -19.82 28.51 22.67
N SER A 360 -20.70 27.53 22.83
CA SER A 360 -21.95 27.70 23.59
C SER A 360 -21.69 28.07 25.04
N HIS A 361 -20.65 27.50 25.65
CA HIS A 361 -20.24 27.80 27.01
C HIS A 361 -19.66 29.24 27.13
N GLU A 362 -18.75 29.60 26.24
CA GLU A 362 -18.07 30.89 26.21
C GLU A 362 -19.02 32.05 25.96
N VAL A 363 -20.02 31.92 25.08
CA VAL A 363 -21.05 32.94 24.82
C VAL A 363 -21.98 33.08 26.03
N ARG A 364 -22.30 32.00 26.72
CA ARG A 364 -23.20 32.00 27.87
C ARG A 364 -22.63 32.79 29.07
N GLN A 365 -21.30 32.74 29.28
CA GLN A 365 -20.65 33.41 30.40
C GLN A 365 -20.86 34.94 30.42
N PRO A 366 -20.49 35.71 29.36
CA PRO A 366 -20.69 37.16 29.37
C PRO A 366 -22.18 37.52 29.38
N LEU A 367 -23.05 36.75 28.75
CA LEU A 367 -24.50 36.96 28.82
C LEU A 367 -25.02 36.83 30.26
N THR A 368 -24.57 35.83 31.00
CA THR A 368 -24.88 35.67 32.42
C THR A 368 -24.34 36.86 33.24
N GLY A 369 -23.13 37.34 32.90
CA GLY A 369 -22.55 38.53 33.51
C GLY A 369 -23.40 39.80 33.28
N ILE A 370 -23.92 39.99 32.06
CA ILE A 370 -24.81 41.11 31.71
C ILE A 370 -26.07 41.06 32.59
N VAL A 371 -26.73 39.90 32.66
CA VAL A 371 -27.97 39.71 33.44
C VAL A 371 -27.75 39.94 34.93
N ALA A 372 -26.64 39.36 35.47
CA ALA A 372 -26.28 39.52 36.89
C ALA A 372 -25.98 40.98 37.25
N SER A 373 -25.19 41.68 36.42
CA SER A 373 -24.86 43.11 36.62
C SER A 373 -26.10 43.99 36.46
N GLY A 374 -26.97 43.74 35.50
CA GLY A 374 -28.23 44.46 35.36
C GLY A 374 -29.17 44.25 36.56
N SER A 375 -29.26 43.03 37.10
CA SER A 375 -30.03 42.75 38.30
C SER A 375 -29.46 43.43 39.54
N ALA A 376 -28.14 43.51 39.64
CA ALA A 376 -27.47 44.26 40.72
C ALA A 376 -27.70 45.76 40.60
N LEU A 377 -27.60 46.31 39.40
CA LEU A 377 -27.89 47.72 39.10
C LEU A 377 -29.29 48.11 39.59
N LEU A 378 -30.34 47.35 39.21
CA LEU A 378 -31.70 47.60 39.64
C LEU A 378 -31.87 47.58 41.16
N ARG A 379 -31.22 46.65 41.87
CA ARG A 379 -31.21 46.58 43.35
C ARG A 379 -30.50 47.78 43.99
N PHE A 380 -29.41 48.27 43.42
CA PHE A 380 -28.68 49.40 43.99
C PHE A 380 -29.44 50.74 43.79
N LEU A 381 -30.15 50.89 42.65
CA LEU A 381 -31.00 52.05 42.40
C LEU A 381 -32.27 52.03 43.23
N GLY A 382 -32.86 50.88 43.51
CA GLY A 382 -34.06 50.72 44.34
C GLY A 382 -33.80 50.75 45.84
N ALA A 383 -32.56 50.90 46.33
CA ALA A 383 -32.24 51.04 47.74
C ALA A 383 -32.58 52.41 48.24
N THR A 384 -32.97 52.51 49.54
CA THR A 384 -33.27 53.79 50.18
C THR A 384 -32.24 54.09 51.30
N PRO A 385 -31.28 55.04 51.14
CA PRO A 385 -31.04 55.85 49.93
C PRO A 385 -30.38 55.05 48.77
N PRO A 386 -30.53 55.48 47.49
CA PRO A 386 -29.91 54.85 46.34
C PRO A 386 -28.40 54.79 46.42
N LYS A 387 -27.81 53.62 46.05
CA LYS A 387 -26.33 53.40 46.13
C LYS A 387 -25.70 53.69 44.77
N LEU A 388 -25.55 54.98 44.40
CA LEU A 388 -25.15 55.38 43.03
C LEU A 388 -23.76 54.86 42.61
N GLU A 389 -22.76 54.87 43.48
CA GLU A 389 -21.42 54.31 43.11
C GLU A 389 -21.45 52.80 42.79
N LYS A 390 -22.23 52.01 43.56
CA LYS A 390 -22.41 50.59 43.28
C LYS A 390 -23.23 50.35 42.01
N ALA A 391 -24.21 51.20 41.74
CA ALA A 391 -24.98 51.16 40.51
C ALA A 391 -24.09 51.45 39.28
N ARG A 392 -23.19 52.45 39.38
CA ARG A 392 -22.21 52.76 38.34
C ARG A 392 -21.26 51.59 38.07
N SER A 393 -20.67 51.03 39.12
CA SER A 393 -19.78 49.84 38.97
C SER A 393 -20.50 48.65 38.35
N ALA A 394 -21.78 48.41 38.67
CA ALA A 394 -22.58 47.37 38.04
C ALA A 394 -22.83 47.64 36.52
N THR A 395 -23.05 48.93 36.16
CA THR A 395 -23.21 49.35 34.75
C THR A 395 -21.91 49.15 33.96
N GLU A 396 -20.77 49.56 34.55
CA GLU A 396 -19.45 49.35 33.95
C GLU A 396 -19.17 47.85 33.74
N GLY A 397 -19.52 47.00 34.70
CA GLY A 397 -19.44 45.52 34.56
C GLY A 397 -20.31 44.96 33.46
N MET A 398 -21.53 45.48 33.28
CA MET A 398 -22.44 45.09 32.20
C MET A 398 -21.92 45.50 30.82
N ILE A 399 -21.38 46.71 30.68
CA ILE A 399 -20.77 47.17 29.42
C ILE A 399 -19.54 46.33 29.07
N ALA A 400 -18.68 46.03 30.03
CA ALA A 400 -17.51 45.16 29.81
C ALA A 400 -17.91 43.75 29.38
N ALA A 401 -18.98 43.19 29.97
CA ALA A 401 -19.50 41.87 29.56
C ALA A 401 -20.10 41.88 28.15
N ALA A 402 -20.79 42.98 27.78
CA ALA A 402 -21.35 43.14 26.41
C ALA A 402 -20.23 43.22 25.36
N HIS A 403 -19.16 43.97 25.64
CA HIS A 403 -17.99 43.99 24.73
C HIS A 403 -17.33 42.61 24.57
N ARG A 404 -17.19 41.85 25.66
CA ARG A 404 -16.68 40.48 25.57
C ARG A 404 -17.56 39.57 24.72
N ALA A 405 -18.89 39.65 24.87
CA ALA A 405 -19.82 38.88 24.05
C ALA A 405 -19.69 39.23 22.57
N SER A 406 -19.57 40.50 22.21
CA SER A 406 -19.36 40.95 20.83
C SER A 406 -18.07 40.38 20.25
N GLN A 407 -16.98 40.44 21.02
CA GLN A 407 -15.69 39.94 20.58
C GLN A 407 -15.72 38.42 20.30
N ILE A 408 -16.38 37.63 21.16
CA ILE A 408 -16.57 36.20 20.94
C ILE A 408 -17.34 35.93 19.64
N LEU A 409 -18.40 36.71 19.38
CA LEU A 409 -19.19 36.55 18.14
C LEU A 409 -18.38 36.92 16.90
N ASP A 410 -17.53 37.95 16.96
CA ASP A 410 -16.64 38.33 15.87
C ASP A 410 -15.60 37.23 15.60
N ASP A 411 -14.99 36.69 16.67
CA ASP A 411 -14.02 35.57 16.57
C ASP A 411 -14.68 34.32 15.93
N ILE A 412 -15.92 33.98 16.32
CA ILE A 412 -16.69 32.88 15.75
C ILE A 412 -17.00 33.14 14.27
N ARG A 413 -17.42 34.37 13.93
CA ARG A 413 -17.70 34.73 12.55
C ARG A 413 -16.48 34.59 11.67
N ASN A 414 -15.30 34.97 12.17
CA ASN A 414 -14.04 34.81 11.45
C ASN A 414 -13.63 33.34 11.31
N LEU A 415 -13.95 32.50 12.31
CA LEU A 415 -13.68 31.05 12.27
C LEU A 415 -14.51 30.33 11.18
N PHE A 416 -15.78 30.73 11.00
CA PHE A 416 -16.71 30.11 10.05
C PHE A 416 -16.94 30.93 8.77
N GLY A 417 -16.47 32.17 8.73
CA GLY A 417 -16.69 33.08 7.61
C GLY A 417 -15.96 32.62 6.35
N THR A 418 -16.70 32.18 5.35
CA THR A 418 -16.25 32.09 3.97
C THR A 418 -16.31 33.49 3.37
N THR A 419 -15.25 34.28 3.54
CA THR A 419 -15.16 35.52 2.76
C THR A 419 -14.77 35.13 1.34
N GLU A 420 -15.70 35.19 0.40
CA GLU A 420 -15.52 34.99 -1.05
C GLU A 420 -14.68 36.13 -1.71
N SER A 421 -13.82 36.76 -0.97
CA SER A 421 -12.86 37.73 -1.47
C SER A 421 -11.81 36.98 -2.31
N ALA A 422 -11.61 37.32 -3.56
CA ALA A 422 -10.62 36.68 -4.41
C ALA A 422 -9.21 36.85 -3.83
N ARG A 423 -8.42 35.76 -3.79
CA ARG A 423 -6.99 35.83 -3.45
C ARG A 423 -6.27 36.73 -4.46
N GLY A 424 -5.42 37.61 -3.99
CA GLY A 424 -4.60 38.48 -4.80
C GLY A 424 -3.14 38.48 -4.37
N PRO A 425 -2.26 39.13 -5.16
CA PRO A 425 -0.86 39.33 -4.77
C PRO A 425 -0.77 40.30 -3.58
N VAL A 426 -0.10 39.86 -2.52
CA VAL A 426 0.10 40.63 -1.28
C VAL A 426 1.59 40.83 -1.05
N ASP A 427 2.03 42.09 -0.92
CA ASP A 427 3.35 42.42 -0.43
C ASP A 427 3.40 42.31 1.10
N VAL A 428 4.20 41.37 1.60
CA VAL A 428 4.28 41.06 3.04
C VAL A 428 4.96 42.21 3.83
N ASN A 429 5.82 42.99 3.19
CA ASN A 429 6.48 44.14 3.84
C ASN A 429 5.51 45.30 4.03
N ASP A 430 4.73 45.64 3.00
CA ASP A 430 3.69 46.66 3.07
C ASP A 430 2.63 46.27 4.09
N LEU A 431 2.24 44.98 4.13
CA LEU A 431 1.31 44.46 5.11
C LEU A 431 1.82 44.62 6.54
N ALA A 432 3.06 44.19 6.81
CA ALA A 432 3.70 44.33 8.14
C ALA A 432 3.79 45.79 8.59
N LEU A 433 4.19 46.69 7.70
CA LEU A 433 4.26 48.12 8.00
C LEU A 433 2.89 48.74 8.27
N SER A 434 1.86 48.31 7.52
CA SER A 434 0.47 48.76 7.75
C SER A 434 -0.02 48.40 9.14
N VAL A 435 0.20 47.12 9.56
CA VAL A 435 -0.18 46.62 10.88
C VAL A 435 0.56 47.37 12.00
N LEU A 436 1.87 47.55 11.86
CA LEU A 436 2.67 48.28 12.84
C LEU A 436 2.21 49.74 13.00
N ARG A 437 1.83 50.41 11.90
CA ARG A 437 1.24 51.77 11.96
C ARG A 437 -0.11 51.79 12.68
N THR A 438 -0.96 50.80 12.41
CA THR A 438 -2.27 50.69 13.09
C THR A 438 -2.11 50.47 14.59
N LEU A 439 -1.09 49.76 15.04
CA LEU A 439 -0.84 49.42 16.43
C LEU A 439 0.11 50.39 17.15
N ASP A 440 0.65 51.41 16.47
CA ASP A 440 1.67 52.37 17.01
C ASP A 440 1.23 53.01 18.34
N GLY A 441 -0.02 53.47 18.42
CA GLY A 441 -0.57 54.05 19.65
C GLY A 441 -0.58 53.06 20.83
N ARG A 442 -0.95 51.79 20.56
CA ARG A 442 -0.94 50.75 21.61
C ARG A 442 0.49 50.40 22.03
N LEU A 443 1.40 50.21 21.07
CA LEU A 443 2.81 49.94 21.35
C LEU A 443 3.45 51.04 22.20
N LYS A 444 3.20 52.31 21.91
CA LYS A 444 3.68 53.46 22.69
C LYS A 444 3.09 53.50 24.11
N ASN A 445 1.79 53.26 24.26
CA ASN A 445 1.12 53.22 25.55
C ASN A 445 1.70 52.14 26.48
N HIS A 446 2.11 50.98 25.91
CA HIS A 446 2.75 49.90 26.67
C HIS A 446 4.27 49.97 26.73
N LYS A 447 4.87 51.14 26.30
CA LYS A 447 6.32 51.42 26.30
C LYS A 447 7.15 50.35 25.58
N ILE A 448 6.64 49.83 24.44
CA ILE A 448 7.30 48.81 23.67
C ILE A 448 8.15 49.45 22.57
N THR A 449 9.44 49.12 22.54
CA THR A 449 10.34 49.49 21.45
C THR A 449 10.19 48.52 20.29
N THR A 450 10.03 49.03 19.07
CA THR A 450 9.87 48.22 17.88
C THR A 450 11.13 48.21 17.03
N ARG A 451 11.64 47.03 16.66
CA ARG A 451 12.71 46.85 15.65
C ARG A 451 12.17 46.14 14.43
N VAL A 452 12.36 46.78 13.27
CA VAL A 452 11.83 46.29 12.02
C VAL A 452 12.99 45.97 11.07
N ALA A 453 13.06 44.73 10.57
CA ALA A 453 14.10 44.26 9.67
C ALA A 453 13.44 43.56 8.47
N LEU A 454 12.94 44.37 7.52
CA LEU A 454 12.24 43.86 6.33
C LEU A 454 13.24 43.72 5.16
N LYS A 455 13.29 42.53 4.57
CA LYS A 455 14.12 42.25 3.41
C LYS A 455 13.52 42.92 2.17
N ALA A 456 14.30 43.77 1.52
CA ALA A 456 13.87 44.39 0.26
C ALA A 456 13.78 43.39 -0.88
N GLY A 457 12.82 43.59 -1.81
CA GLY A 457 12.71 42.78 -3.03
C GLY A 457 12.15 41.40 -2.84
N LEU A 458 11.35 41.16 -1.80
CA LEU A 458 10.60 39.90 -1.64
C LEU A 458 9.51 39.81 -2.70
N PRO A 459 9.30 38.63 -3.34
CA PRO A 459 8.17 38.43 -4.23
C PRO A 459 6.84 38.48 -3.44
N PRO A 460 5.72 38.85 -4.07
CA PRO A 460 4.42 38.81 -3.44
C PRO A 460 3.98 37.38 -3.12
N VAL A 461 3.12 37.22 -2.12
CA VAL A 461 2.40 35.96 -1.82
C VAL A 461 0.98 36.03 -2.34
N MET A 462 0.41 34.91 -2.73
CA MET A 462 -1.01 34.83 -3.11
C MET A 462 -1.88 34.65 -1.86
N GLY A 463 -2.71 35.67 -1.56
CA GLY A 463 -3.50 35.60 -0.34
C GLY A 463 -4.61 36.65 -0.26
N HIS A 464 -5.35 36.59 0.84
CA HIS A 464 -6.33 37.60 1.24
C HIS A 464 -5.66 38.59 2.20
N SER A 465 -5.38 39.80 1.73
CA SER A 465 -4.67 40.82 2.50
C SER A 465 -5.30 41.07 3.87
N GLY A 466 -6.65 41.13 3.97
CA GLY A 466 -7.36 41.34 5.23
C GLY A 466 -7.15 40.19 6.24
N GLN A 467 -7.17 38.92 5.78
CA GLN A 467 -6.96 37.77 6.66
C GLN A 467 -5.49 37.70 7.14
N LEU A 468 -4.54 37.93 6.26
CA LEU A 468 -3.12 37.98 6.63
C LEU A 468 -2.83 39.16 7.57
N GLN A 469 -3.53 40.31 7.38
CA GLN A 469 -3.46 41.46 8.31
C GLN A 469 -3.97 41.08 9.70
N GLU A 470 -5.10 40.37 9.79
CA GLU A 470 -5.68 39.87 11.05
C GLU A 470 -4.72 38.94 11.78
N VAL A 471 -4.05 38.03 11.08
CA VAL A 471 -3.01 37.16 11.67
C VAL A 471 -1.90 38.00 12.31
N LEU A 472 -1.36 38.98 11.58
CA LEU A 472 -0.27 39.82 12.10
C LEU A 472 -0.72 40.67 13.29
N VAL A 473 -1.94 41.24 13.24
CA VAL A 473 -2.53 41.99 14.35
C VAL A 473 -2.63 41.12 15.61
N ASN A 474 -3.17 39.91 15.46
CA ASN A 474 -3.36 38.98 16.57
C ASN A 474 -2.03 38.55 17.20
N LEU A 475 -1.03 38.20 16.38
CA LEU A 475 0.30 37.80 16.88
C LEU A 475 1.00 38.97 17.59
N ILE A 476 0.94 40.20 17.06
CA ILE A 476 1.53 41.38 17.69
C ILE A 476 0.79 41.73 18.98
N GLN A 477 -0.53 41.65 19.03
CA GLN A 477 -1.31 41.85 20.25
C GLN A 477 -0.96 40.83 21.33
N ASN A 478 -0.77 39.56 20.94
CA ASN A 478 -0.33 38.52 21.87
C ASN A 478 1.06 38.81 22.44
N ALA A 479 1.98 39.34 21.63
CA ALA A 479 3.29 39.78 22.07
C ALA A 479 3.21 40.96 23.06
N VAL A 480 2.35 41.96 22.77
CA VAL A 480 2.10 43.10 23.69
C VAL A 480 1.59 42.61 25.06
N ASP A 481 0.54 41.75 25.02
CA ASP A 481 -0.07 41.23 26.25
C ASP A 481 0.93 40.36 27.06
N ALA A 482 1.79 39.59 26.38
CA ALA A 482 2.83 38.81 27.04
C ALA A 482 3.89 39.68 27.71
N MET A 483 4.34 40.74 27.04
CA MET A 483 5.31 41.67 27.62
C MET A 483 4.75 42.50 28.77
N ASP A 484 3.43 42.71 28.86
CA ASP A 484 2.80 43.41 29.99
C ASP A 484 2.87 42.62 31.30
N THR A 485 2.99 41.29 31.22
CA THR A 485 3.10 40.43 32.41
C THR A 485 4.51 40.39 33.01
N THR A 486 5.50 40.98 32.36
CA THR A 486 6.89 41.00 32.80
C THR A 486 7.26 42.35 33.39
N GLU A 487 7.94 42.34 34.55
CA GLU A 487 8.45 43.56 35.25
C GLU A 487 9.68 44.17 34.58
N ASN A 488 10.06 43.67 33.39
CA ASN A 488 11.27 44.07 32.66
C ASN A 488 11.08 45.42 31.98
N ASP A 489 11.95 46.43 32.28
CA ASP A 489 11.90 47.76 31.67
C ASP A 489 12.23 47.81 30.17
N SER A 490 12.82 46.76 29.59
CA SER A 490 13.16 46.74 28.18
C SER A 490 12.22 45.79 27.37
N ARG A 491 11.06 46.34 27.01
CA ARG A 491 10.10 45.63 26.14
C ARG A 491 10.46 45.85 24.68
N LEU A 492 10.79 44.78 23.95
CA LEU A 492 11.22 44.84 22.57
C LEU A 492 10.40 43.87 21.70
N LEU A 493 9.78 44.45 20.67
CA LEU A 493 9.11 43.71 19.60
C LEU A 493 9.99 43.77 18.35
N LYS A 494 10.36 42.61 17.80
CA LYS A 494 11.09 42.55 16.52
C LYS A 494 10.17 41.92 15.46
N VAL A 495 10.12 42.57 14.28
CA VAL A 495 9.42 42.04 13.11
C VAL A 495 10.44 41.91 11.97
N ARG A 496 10.60 40.71 11.48
CA ARG A 496 11.54 40.40 10.42
C ARG A 496 10.81 39.73 9.26
N THR A 497 11.23 40.05 8.01
CA THR A 497 10.81 39.33 6.84
C THR A 497 12.04 38.87 6.06
N GLU A 498 12.04 37.62 5.60
CA GLU A 498 13.12 37.11 4.76
C GLU A 498 12.62 36.04 3.81
N ARG A 499 13.45 35.72 2.80
CA ARG A 499 13.18 34.62 1.89
C ARG A 499 13.66 33.33 2.53
N ASN A 500 12.79 32.33 2.61
CA ASN A 500 13.13 31.01 3.13
C ASN A 500 13.24 30.01 1.96
N GLY A 501 14.47 29.70 1.58
CA GLY A 501 14.75 28.87 0.42
C GLY A 501 14.39 29.52 -0.91
N SER A 502 14.02 28.68 -1.91
CA SER A 502 13.63 29.12 -3.25
C SER A 502 12.16 29.51 -3.37
N ASP A 503 11.27 28.97 -2.52
CA ASP A 503 9.83 28.91 -2.79
C ASP A 503 8.95 29.50 -1.67
N ALA A 504 9.51 30.01 -0.58
CA ALA A 504 8.75 30.52 0.54
C ALA A 504 9.27 31.87 1.08
N ILE A 505 8.37 32.62 1.72
CA ILE A 505 8.65 33.85 2.46
C ILE A 505 8.35 33.60 3.91
N SER A 506 9.25 34.02 4.81
CA SER A 506 9.02 33.99 6.24
C SER A 506 8.76 35.40 6.80
N ILE A 507 7.81 35.47 7.74
CA ILE A 507 7.55 36.64 8.58
C ILE A 507 7.74 36.17 10.03
N GLU A 508 8.66 36.77 10.75
CA GLU A 508 8.96 36.45 12.15
C GLU A 508 8.58 37.60 13.06
N ILE A 509 7.87 37.28 14.13
CA ILE A 509 7.49 38.20 15.19
C ILE A 509 8.10 37.69 16.49
N GLU A 510 9.07 38.42 17.06
CA GLU A 510 9.80 38.08 18.29
C GLU A 510 9.46 39.09 19.36
N ASP A 511 9.12 38.63 20.56
CA ASP A 511 8.89 39.43 21.76
C ASP A 511 9.89 39.09 22.87
N THR A 512 9.97 39.95 23.88
CA THR A 512 10.78 39.78 25.11
C THR A 512 9.91 39.43 26.33
N GLY A 513 8.77 38.80 26.12
CA GLY A 513 7.87 38.35 27.17
C GLY A 513 8.36 37.11 27.93
N PRO A 514 7.50 36.43 28.69
CA PRO A 514 7.88 35.26 29.50
C PRO A 514 8.27 34.05 28.67
N GLY A 515 7.97 34.03 27.35
CA GLY A 515 8.25 32.92 26.45
C GLY A 515 7.18 31.83 26.48
N ILE A 516 7.48 30.71 25.81
CA ILE A 516 6.59 29.58 25.67
C ILE A 516 7.15 28.41 26.48
N ASP A 517 6.33 27.80 27.34
CA ASP A 517 6.68 26.57 28.07
C ASP A 517 6.90 25.41 27.08
N PRO A 518 8.09 24.79 27.05
CA PRO A 518 8.37 23.70 26.12
C PRO A 518 7.37 22.52 26.19
N LYS A 519 6.79 22.29 27.38
CA LYS A 519 5.79 21.21 27.57
C LYS A 519 4.44 21.55 26.97
N LYS A 520 4.17 22.82 26.68
CA LYS A 520 2.90 23.32 26.15
C LYS A 520 3.01 23.78 24.69
N SER A 521 4.21 23.79 24.11
CA SER A 521 4.47 24.31 22.77
C SER A 521 3.63 23.65 21.69
N ASN A 522 3.30 22.37 21.80
CA ASN A 522 2.46 21.65 20.85
C ASN A 522 0.98 22.03 20.95
N ASN A 523 0.52 22.52 22.10
CA ASN A 523 -0.91 22.76 22.36
C ASN A 523 -1.30 24.23 22.25
N ILE A 524 -0.34 25.17 22.06
CA ILE A 524 -0.66 26.60 21.98
C ILE A 524 -1.54 26.98 20.79
N PHE A 525 -1.59 26.14 19.77
CA PHE A 525 -2.43 26.30 18.59
C PHE A 525 -3.76 25.54 18.68
N ASP A 526 -3.98 24.77 19.75
CA ASP A 526 -5.23 24.08 19.97
C ASP A 526 -6.33 25.11 20.31
N ALA A 527 -7.51 24.93 19.72
CA ALA A 527 -8.64 25.78 20.02
C ALA A 527 -8.96 25.74 21.52
N PHE A 528 -9.22 26.91 22.13
CA PHE A 528 -9.51 27.11 23.56
C PHE A 528 -8.33 26.90 24.52
N PHE A 529 -7.14 26.68 24.01
CA PHE A 529 -5.94 26.69 24.84
C PHE A 529 -5.52 28.12 25.14
N THR A 530 -5.51 28.49 26.42
CA THR A 530 -5.09 29.82 26.88
C THR A 530 -4.38 29.76 28.23
N THR A 531 -3.40 30.60 28.39
CA THR A 531 -2.73 30.86 29.68
C THR A 531 -3.18 32.17 30.32
N LYS A 532 -4.04 32.95 29.63
CA LYS A 532 -4.56 34.25 30.08
C LYS A 532 -5.87 34.06 30.84
N SER A 533 -6.05 34.77 31.97
CA SER A 533 -7.26 34.71 32.80
C SER A 533 -8.56 35.14 32.07
N HIS A 534 -8.43 35.90 30.99
CA HIS A 534 -9.54 36.49 30.24
C HIS A 534 -9.46 36.21 28.74
N GLY A 535 -8.62 35.27 28.29
CA GLY A 535 -8.44 34.93 26.90
C GLY A 535 -9.28 33.70 26.52
N ILE A 536 -9.93 33.70 25.35
CA ILE A 536 -10.77 32.60 24.84
C ILE A 536 -9.91 31.43 24.32
N GLY A 537 -8.63 31.70 24.00
CA GLY A 537 -7.75 30.67 23.41
C GLY A 537 -8.04 30.35 21.96
N LEU A 538 -8.81 31.18 21.24
CA LEU A 538 -9.12 30.97 19.80
C LEU A 538 -8.13 31.69 18.87
N GLY A 539 -7.48 32.76 19.33
CA GLY A 539 -6.68 33.64 18.46
C GLY A 539 -5.57 32.89 17.69
N LEU A 540 -4.76 32.09 18.37
CA LEU A 540 -3.68 31.33 17.73
C LEU A 540 -4.21 30.19 16.82
N ALA A 541 -5.32 29.57 17.21
CA ALA A 541 -5.98 28.56 16.39
C ALA A 541 -6.51 29.15 15.08
N ILE A 542 -7.13 30.35 15.16
CA ILE A 542 -7.59 31.10 13.97
C ILE A 542 -6.40 31.50 13.09
N CYS A 543 -5.32 32.02 13.67
CA CYS A 543 -4.10 32.35 12.93
C CYS A 543 -3.57 31.13 12.17
N ARG A 544 -3.47 29.98 12.82
CA ARG A 544 -3.02 28.74 12.19
C ARG A 544 -3.93 28.33 11.03
N MET A 545 -5.23 28.35 11.23
CA MET A 545 -6.22 28.02 10.19
C MET A 545 -6.14 28.96 9.00
N ILE A 546 -5.98 30.28 9.23
CA ILE A 546 -5.83 31.26 8.15
C ILE A 546 -4.56 30.98 7.36
N ILE A 547 -3.43 30.74 8.02
CA ILE A 547 -2.16 30.47 7.35
C ILE A 547 -2.20 29.15 6.58
N GLU A 548 -2.78 28.10 7.14
CA GLU A 548 -2.98 26.81 6.46
C GLU A 548 -3.89 26.95 5.22
N ARG A 549 -4.92 27.80 5.30
CA ARG A 549 -5.76 28.14 4.12
C ARG A 549 -4.99 28.90 3.03
N HIS A 550 -3.88 29.53 3.37
CA HIS A 550 -2.95 30.19 2.43
C HIS A 550 -1.80 29.28 1.99
N ASP A 551 -1.95 27.96 2.17
CA ASP A 551 -0.93 26.95 1.86
C ASP A 551 0.39 27.19 2.60
N GLY A 552 0.32 27.89 3.75
CA GLY A 552 1.43 28.27 4.60
C GLY A 552 1.51 27.45 5.88
N GLN A 553 2.47 27.80 6.72
CA GLN A 553 2.69 27.18 8.03
C GLN A 553 2.93 28.25 9.10
N LEU A 554 2.28 28.09 10.27
CA LEU A 554 2.52 28.90 11.47
C LEU A 554 3.30 28.07 12.49
N VAL A 555 4.44 28.57 12.94
CA VAL A 555 5.32 27.91 13.91
C VAL A 555 5.58 28.83 15.10
N ALA A 556 5.87 28.25 16.25
CA ALA A 556 6.25 29.02 17.45
C ALA A 556 7.45 28.38 18.14
N SER A 557 8.32 29.21 18.66
CA SER A 557 9.50 28.79 19.41
C SER A 557 9.82 29.78 20.50
N SER A 558 10.66 29.38 21.48
CA SER A 558 11.17 30.30 22.50
C SER A 558 12.28 31.14 21.93
N ALA A 559 12.29 32.46 22.27
CA ALA A 559 13.40 33.35 21.97
C ALA A 559 14.54 33.16 22.98
N ASN A 560 15.75 33.56 22.59
CA ASN A 560 16.92 33.50 23.45
C ASN A 560 17.44 34.94 23.71
N PRO A 561 17.61 35.38 24.97
CA PRO A 561 17.60 34.59 26.22
C PRO A 561 16.20 34.39 26.82
N GLN A 562 15.19 35.17 26.44
CA GLN A 562 13.82 35.10 26.95
C GLN A 562 12.84 35.66 25.90
N GLY A 563 11.60 35.14 25.83
CA GLY A 563 10.56 35.61 24.92
C GLY A 563 10.02 34.51 24.01
N ALA A 564 9.15 34.87 23.07
CA ALA A 564 8.59 33.97 22.07
C ALA A 564 8.89 34.48 20.65
N VAL A 565 8.99 33.55 19.72
CA VAL A 565 9.10 33.81 18.28
C VAL A 565 7.96 33.08 17.57
N PHE A 566 7.12 33.82 16.87
CA PHE A 566 6.13 33.28 15.96
C PHE A 566 6.60 33.50 14.53
N GLY A 567 6.71 32.40 13.78
CA GLY A 567 7.13 32.38 12.37
C GLY A 567 5.97 31.98 11.46
N ILE A 568 5.70 32.81 10.46
CA ILE A 568 4.74 32.54 9.40
C ILE A 568 5.53 32.20 8.15
N LEU A 569 5.26 31.06 7.54
CA LEU A 569 5.83 30.65 6.26
C LEU A 569 4.70 30.67 5.22
N LEU A 570 4.89 31.39 4.12
CA LEU A 570 3.92 31.50 3.02
C LEU A 570 4.63 31.17 1.70
N PRO A 571 3.98 30.42 0.80
CA PRO A 571 4.52 30.14 -0.52
C PRO A 571 4.60 31.43 -1.33
N GLN A 572 5.72 31.65 -2.00
CA GLN A 572 5.86 32.78 -2.94
C GLN A 572 4.96 32.57 -4.16
N MET A 573 4.47 33.66 -4.73
CA MET A 573 3.78 33.62 -6.00
C MET A 573 4.76 33.16 -7.10
N LYS A 574 4.48 32.00 -7.75
CA LYS A 574 5.22 31.60 -8.95
C LYS A 574 4.79 32.52 -10.10
N LEU A 575 5.63 33.44 -10.47
CA LEU A 575 5.47 34.16 -11.73
C LEU A 575 5.70 33.11 -12.84
N HIS A 576 4.62 32.67 -13.49
CA HIS A 576 4.78 31.97 -14.76
C HIS A 576 5.40 32.94 -15.75
N PRO A 577 6.50 32.54 -16.44
CA PRO A 577 7.15 33.35 -17.45
C PRO A 577 6.25 33.60 -18.67
#